data_f20a46e2979f7897a1eb60299f09598b
#
_entry.id   f20a46e2979f7897a1eb60299f09598b
#
_cell.length_a   1.000
_cell.length_b   1.000
_cell.length_c   1.000
_cell.angle_alpha   90.00
_cell.angle_beta   90.00
_cell.angle_gamma   90.00
#
_symmetry.space_group_name_H-M   'P 1'
#
loop_
_entity.id
_entity.type
_entity.pdbx_description
1 polymer ?
#
loop_
_entity_poly.entity_id
_entity_poly.type
_entity_poly.pdbx_seq_one_letter_code
_entity_poly.pdbx_strand_id
1 'polypeptide(L)'
;MPSDDHLTRADSAQTVCASVVEDFAIQESSWWEFVSLEVWVVLLVYFFNRIGQELIISSSALLTSQLFAWSSEQCGYFMAIAGALVLPLNLLSSWLFKDTEDRLALSVLTVICVLASALVCCEAPYDYSSTQYVAGCIVLFGALNAIEGTIMCLLSRLVSPLLANSTFNSGLLATEAGTLGRVFGDAYLAWAGYSREGAQLVNMLFVPFTCCMLATLYCVYSFYDRLEA
;
A
#
# COMPACT_ATOMS: atom_id res chain seq x y z
N MET A 1 56.66 -37.22 -9.54
CA MET A 1 56.17 -35.89 -9.96
C MET A 1 54.77 -35.74 -9.39
N PRO A 2 54.54 -34.99 -8.32
CA PRO A 2 53.19 -34.68 -7.88
C PRO A 2 52.72 -33.48 -8.68
N SER A 3 51.49 -33.56 -9.13
CA SER A 3 50.83 -32.69 -10.12
C SER A 3 50.55 -31.29 -9.62
N ASP A 4 50.84 -30.30 -10.49
CA ASP A 4 50.57 -28.85 -10.32
C ASP A 4 49.08 -28.50 -10.30
N ASP A 5 48.17 -29.48 -10.28
CA ASP A 5 46.70 -29.28 -10.32
C ASP A 5 46.08 -28.67 -9.06
N HIS A 6 46.79 -28.79 -7.89
CA HIS A 6 46.29 -28.24 -6.64
C HIS A 6 46.48 -26.71 -6.50
N LEU A 7 47.53 -26.17 -7.13
CA LEU A 7 47.82 -24.74 -7.10
C LEU A 7 46.86 -23.94 -7.99
N THR A 8 46.54 -24.45 -9.17
CA THR A 8 45.59 -23.78 -10.09
C THR A 8 44.17 -23.74 -9.57
N ARG A 9 43.76 -24.72 -8.73
CA ARG A 9 42.40 -24.79 -8.15
C ARG A 9 42.22 -23.85 -6.97
N ALA A 10 43.29 -23.57 -6.20
CA ALA A 10 43.29 -22.62 -5.09
C ALA A 10 43.20 -21.17 -5.62
N ASP A 11 43.95 -20.87 -6.66
CA ASP A 11 43.93 -19.52 -7.29
C ASP A 11 42.58 -19.21 -7.94
N SER A 12 41.93 -20.18 -8.58
CA SER A 12 40.58 -19.97 -9.16
C SER A 12 39.52 -19.78 -8.07
N ALA A 13 39.59 -20.46 -6.95
CA ALA A 13 38.64 -20.26 -5.83
C ALA A 13 38.83 -18.91 -5.15
N GLN A 14 40.10 -18.45 -5.00
CA GLN A 14 40.36 -17.10 -4.47
C GLN A 14 39.89 -15.99 -5.40
N THR A 15 40.06 -16.16 -6.70
CA THR A 15 39.58 -15.15 -7.69
C THR A 15 38.06 -15.07 -7.72
N VAL A 16 37.36 -16.23 -7.62
CA VAL A 16 35.88 -16.26 -7.55
C VAL A 16 35.40 -15.65 -6.23
N CYS A 17 36.04 -15.94 -5.09
CA CYS A 17 35.70 -15.30 -3.82
C CYS A 17 35.95 -13.79 -3.85
N ALA A 18 37.04 -13.34 -4.45
CA ALA A 18 37.33 -11.90 -4.55
C ALA A 18 36.34 -11.15 -5.45
N SER A 19 35.96 -11.75 -6.60
CA SER A 19 34.93 -11.15 -7.47
C SER A 19 33.56 -11.10 -6.80
N VAL A 20 33.18 -12.13 -6.04
CA VAL A 20 31.91 -12.15 -5.28
C VAL A 20 31.93 -11.12 -4.17
N VAL A 21 33.07 -10.92 -3.48
CA VAL A 21 33.20 -9.90 -2.42
C VAL A 21 33.23 -8.48 -3.02
N GLU A 22 33.85 -8.28 -4.17
CA GLU A 22 33.80 -7.00 -4.90
C GLU A 22 32.37 -6.70 -5.41
N ASP A 23 31.65 -7.69 -5.95
CA ASP A 23 30.26 -7.53 -6.34
C ASP A 23 29.35 -7.19 -5.14
N PHE A 24 29.57 -7.81 -3.98
CA PHE A 24 28.89 -7.46 -2.73
C PHE A 24 29.24 -6.07 -2.23
N ALA A 25 30.50 -5.65 -2.30
CA ALA A 25 30.95 -4.33 -1.86
C ALA A 25 30.45 -3.20 -2.78
N ILE A 26 30.37 -3.45 -4.09
CA ILE A 26 29.75 -2.54 -5.06
C ILE A 26 28.24 -2.44 -4.80
N GLN A 27 27.61 -3.51 -4.39
CA GLN A 27 26.19 -3.58 -4.09
C GLN A 27 25.81 -2.83 -2.80
N GLU A 28 26.68 -2.80 -1.78
CA GLU A 28 26.42 -2.06 -0.53
C GLU A 28 26.56 -0.53 -0.65
N SER A 29 27.42 -0.04 -1.54
CA SER A 29 27.74 1.39 -1.61
C SER A 29 26.76 2.26 -2.37
N SER A 30 25.77 1.68 -3.06
CA SER A 30 24.99 2.43 -4.07
C SER A 30 23.47 2.23 -4.04
N TRP A 31 22.89 1.52 -3.06
CA TRP A 31 21.44 1.27 -3.08
C TRP A 31 20.59 2.56 -2.98
N TRP A 32 21.06 3.60 -2.28
CA TRP A 32 20.39 4.89 -2.20
C TRP A 32 20.38 5.65 -3.54
N GLU A 33 21.38 5.44 -4.41
CA GLU A 33 21.46 6.06 -5.72
C GLU A 33 20.49 5.41 -6.72
N PHE A 34 20.04 4.17 -6.47
CA PHE A 34 19.13 3.42 -7.34
C PHE A 34 17.66 3.60 -7.00
N VAL A 35 17.33 4.19 -5.85
CA VAL A 35 15.95 4.51 -5.48
C VAL A 35 15.61 5.88 -6.04
N SER A 36 15.07 5.90 -7.24
CA SER A 36 14.63 7.14 -7.88
C SER A 36 13.52 7.83 -7.09
N LEU A 37 13.33 9.14 -7.32
CA LEU A 37 12.27 9.90 -6.67
C LEU A 37 10.88 9.31 -6.97
N GLU A 38 10.72 8.78 -8.18
CA GLU A 38 9.51 8.10 -8.64
C GLU A 38 9.17 6.88 -7.78
N VAL A 39 10.18 6.07 -7.45
CA VAL A 39 10.01 4.92 -6.54
C VAL A 39 9.57 5.39 -5.15
N TRP A 40 10.15 6.48 -4.63
CA TRP A 40 9.72 7.04 -3.34
C TRP A 40 8.27 7.51 -3.35
N VAL A 41 7.82 8.17 -4.44
CA VAL A 41 6.42 8.58 -4.58
C VAL A 41 5.50 7.36 -4.57
N VAL A 42 5.82 6.32 -5.32
CA VAL A 42 5.01 5.09 -5.37
C VAL A 42 4.99 4.37 -4.02
N LEU A 43 6.10 4.31 -3.30
CA LEU A 43 6.17 3.74 -1.95
C LEU A 43 5.35 4.56 -0.94
N LEU A 44 5.35 5.89 -1.05
CA LEU A 44 4.52 6.76 -0.23
C LEU A 44 3.03 6.53 -0.48
N VAL A 45 2.62 6.41 -1.74
CA VAL A 45 1.24 6.04 -2.11
C VAL A 45 0.87 4.70 -1.48
N TYR A 46 1.77 3.71 -1.58
CA TYR A 46 1.55 2.39 -1.00
C TYR A 46 1.43 2.43 0.53
N PHE A 47 2.28 3.21 1.19
CA PHE A 47 2.23 3.41 2.63
C PHE A 47 0.87 3.96 3.09
N PHE A 48 0.36 5.03 2.47
CA PHE A 48 -0.95 5.58 2.79
C PHE A 48 -2.08 4.63 2.42
N ASN A 49 -1.95 3.90 1.31
CA ASN A 49 -2.90 2.86 0.93
C ASN A 49 -3.05 1.79 2.03
N ARG A 50 -1.93 1.35 2.61
CA ARG A 50 -1.93 0.37 3.71
C ARG A 50 -2.51 0.91 5.01
N ILE A 51 -2.25 2.18 5.33
CA ILE A 51 -2.92 2.83 6.46
C ILE A 51 -4.44 2.78 6.28
N GLY A 52 -4.95 3.14 5.09
CA GLY A 52 -6.38 3.11 4.81
C GLY A 52 -7.01 1.73 4.93
N GLN A 53 -6.35 0.69 4.41
CA GLN A 53 -6.82 -0.69 4.56
C GLN A 53 -6.89 -1.10 6.05
N GLU A 54 -5.85 -0.79 6.82
CA GLU A 54 -5.79 -1.12 8.23
C GLU A 54 -6.84 -0.36 9.04
N LEU A 55 -7.04 0.93 8.76
CA LEU A 55 -8.09 1.72 9.41
C LEU A 55 -9.47 1.08 9.22
N ILE A 56 -9.80 0.59 8.02
CA ILE A 56 -11.09 -0.06 7.76
C ILE A 56 -11.18 -1.39 8.52
N ILE A 57 -10.15 -2.24 8.42
CA ILE A 57 -10.16 -3.58 9.00
C ILE A 57 -10.23 -3.51 10.53
N SER A 58 -9.31 -2.77 11.13
CA SER A 58 -9.14 -2.74 12.57
C SER A 58 -10.21 -1.89 13.28
N SER A 59 -10.72 -0.80 12.64
CA SER A 59 -11.75 0.04 13.26
C SER A 59 -13.17 -0.48 13.12
N SER A 60 -13.44 -1.36 12.14
CA SER A 60 -14.82 -1.76 11.79
C SER A 60 -15.60 -2.35 12.95
N ALA A 61 -15.01 -3.24 13.74
CA ALA A 61 -15.67 -3.86 14.88
C ALA A 61 -16.01 -2.82 15.97
N LEU A 62 -15.09 -1.92 16.26
CA LEU A 62 -15.28 -0.87 17.25
C LEU A 62 -16.36 0.14 16.80
N LEU A 63 -16.25 0.65 15.59
CA LEU A 63 -17.17 1.66 15.05
C LEU A 63 -18.60 1.11 14.88
N THR A 64 -18.73 -0.10 14.33
CA THR A 64 -20.07 -0.69 14.12
C THR A 64 -20.77 -1.03 15.42
N SER A 65 -20.04 -1.45 16.46
CA SER A 65 -20.62 -1.69 17.79
C SER A 65 -21.03 -0.40 18.49
N GLN A 66 -20.23 0.68 18.39
CA GLN A 66 -20.53 1.95 19.04
C GLN A 66 -21.64 2.74 18.34
N LEU A 67 -21.64 2.77 16.99
CA LEU A 67 -22.57 3.60 16.22
C LEU A 67 -23.90 2.92 15.93
N PHE A 68 -23.86 1.61 15.64
CA PHE A 68 -25.02 0.87 15.15
C PHE A 68 -25.45 -0.27 16.07
N ALA A 69 -24.77 -0.42 17.24
CA ALA A 69 -25.00 -1.51 18.18
C ALA A 69 -24.97 -2.92 17.53
N TRP A 70 -24.10 -3.10 16.53
CA TRP A 70 -23.96 -4.38 15.85
C TRP A 70 -23.30 -5.42 16.77
N SER A 71 -23.80 -6.65 16.66
CA SER A 71 -23.14 -7.80 17.28
C SER A 71 -21.84 -8.16 16.54
N SER A 72 -20.95 -8.90 17.22
CA SER A 72 -19.73 -9.42 16.60
C SER A 72 -20.01 -10.26 15.34
N GLU A 73 -21.14 -10.96 15.32
CA GLU A 73 -21.58 -11.75 14.18
C GLU A 73 -21.91 -10.85 12.96
N GLN A 74 -22.68 -9.79 13.17
CA GLN A 74 -23.02 -8.82 12.11
C GLN A 74 -21.79 -8.12 11.55
N CYS A 75 -20.86 -7.72 12.43
CA CYS A 75 -19.57 -7.18 12.00
C CYS A 75 -18.77 -8.22 11.20
N GLY A 76 -18.75 -9.48 11.64
CA GLY A 76 -18.11 -10.57 10.92
C GLY A 76 -18.67 -10.77 9.52
N TYR A 77 -20.01 -10.76 9.35
CA TYR A 77 -20.64 -10.82 8.03
C TYR A 77 -20.28 -9.63 7.14
N PHE A 78 -20.28 -8.43 7.69
CA PHE A 78 -19.84 -7.23 6.96
C PHE A 78 -18.42 -7.38 6.42
N MET A 79 -17.47 -7.78 7.28
CA MET A 79 -16.08 -7.96 6.88
C MET A 79 -15.88 -9.11 5.89
N ALA A 80 -16.64 -10.21 6.03
CA ALA A 80 -16.62 -11.33 5.09
C ALA A 80 -17.12 -10.91 3.71
N ILE A 81 -18.21 -10.15 3.64
CA ILE A 81 -18.75 -9.61 2.39
C ILE A 81 -17.76 -8.63 1.76
N ALA A 82 -17.21 -7.69 2.55
CA ALA A 82 -16.22 -6.75 2.07
C ALA A 82 -14.99 -7.46 1.49
N GLY A 83 -14.46 -8.47 2.18
CA GLY A 83 -13.35 -9.29 1.69
C GLY A 83 -13.70 -10.10 0.43
N ALA A 84 -14.90 -10.70 0.36
CA ALA A 84 -15.34 -11.45 -0.81
C ALA A 84 -15.51 -10.56 -2.05
N LEU A 85 -15.90 -9.29 -1.87
CA LEU A 85 -16.04 -8.33 -2.97
C LEU A 85 -14.72 -7.86 -3.54
N VAL A 86 -13.61 -8.00 -2.84
CA VAL A 86 -12.27 -7.60 -3.32
C VAL A 86 -11.90 -8.34 -4.62
N LEU A 87 -12.17 -9.65 -4.69
CA LEU A 87 -11.86 -10.45 -5.89
C LEU A 87 -12.57 -9.95 -7.15
N PRO A 88 -13.91 -9.84 -7.19
CA PRO A 88 -14.60 -9.34 -8.37
C PRO A 88 -14.27 -7.89 -8.67
N LEU A 89 -14.04 -7.03 -7.66
CA LEU A 89 -13.63 -5.65 -7.88
C LEU A 89 -12.23 -5.54 -8.49
N ASN A 90 -11.28 -6.36 -8.07
CA ASN A 90 -9.95 -6.41 -8.67
C ASN A 90 -9.99 -6.94 -10.11
N LEU A 91 -10.81 -7.96 -10.39
CA LEU A 91 -11.00 -8.45 -11.76
C LEU A 91 -11.65 -7.38 -12.65
N LEU A 92 -12.67 -6.68 -12.16
CA LEU A 92 -13.31 -5.58 -12.86
C LEU A 92 -12.32 -4.42 -13.11
N SER A 93 -11.56 -4.04 -12.11
CA SER A 93 -10.51 -3.02 -12.23
C SER A 93 -9.48 -3.42 -13.27
N SER A 94 -8.95 -4.64 -13.23
CA SER A 94 -7.98 -5.16 -14.20
C SER A 94 -8.56 -5.19 -15.62
N TRP A 95 -9.83 -5.50 -15.78
CA TRP A 95 -10.50 -5.47 -17.07
C TRP A 95 -10.72 -4.04 -17.58
N LEU A 96 -11.15 -3.14 -16.70
CA LEU A 96 -11.45 -1.74 -17.04
C LEU A 96 -10.17 -0.96 -17.42
N PHE A 97 -9.06 -1.22 -16.73
CA PHE A 97 -7.78 -0.53 -16.96
C PHE A 97 -6.82 -1.32 -17.84
N LYS A 98 -7.26 -2.40 -18.49
CA LYS A 98 -6.41 -3.27 -19.31
C LYS A 98 -5.60 -2.53 -20.38
N ASP A 99 -6.23 -1.58 -21.05
CA ASP A 99 -5.64 -0.82 -22.15
C ASP A 99 -5.27 0.61 -21.73
N THR A 100 -5.22 0.86 -20.41
CA THR A 100 -4.98 2.18 -19.83
C THR A 100 -3.57 2.20 -19.20
N GLU A 101 -2.92 3.37 -19.26
CA GLU A 101 -1.64 3.57 -18.58
C GLU A 101 -1.79 3.41 -17.06
N ASP A 102 -0.86 2.73 -16.43
CA ASP A 102 -0.88 2.46 -14.98
C ASP A 102 -0.96 3.75 -14.14
N ARG A 103 -0.33 4.83 -14.60
CA ARG A 103 -0.38 6.16 -13.95
C ARG A 103 -1.79 6.78 -13.97
N LEU A 104 -2.54 6.59 -15.05
CA LEU A 104 -3.92 7.06 -15.15
C LEU A 104 -4.83 6.21 -14.26
N ALA A 105 -4.65 4.88 -14.27
CA ALA A 105 -5.37 3.98 -13.39
C ALA A 105 -5.15 4.34 -11.92
N LEU A 106 -3.89 4.60 -11.52
CA LEU A 106 -3.53 5.04 -10.17
C LEU A 106 -4.24 6.35 -9.79
N SER A 107 -4.23 7.34 -10.69
CA SER A 107 -4.87 8.65 -10.47
C SER A 107 -6.38 8.49 -10.28
N VAL A 108 -7.05 7.76 -11.16
CA VAL A 108 -8.51 7.53 -11.09
C VAL A 108 -8.90 6.78 -9.83
N LEU A 109 -8.19 5.72 -9.49
CA LEU A 109 -8.44 4.95 -8.27
C LEU A 109 -8.21 5.78 -7.01
N THR A 110 -7.19 6.64 -7.00
CA THR A 110 -6.93 7.56 -5.88
C THR A 110 -8.08 8.58 -5.72
N VAL A 111 -8.64 9.11 -6.82
CA VAL A 111 -9.83 9.96 -6.77
C VAL A 111 -11.03 9.21 -6.18
N ILE A 112 -11.24 7.95 -6.59
CA ILE A 112 -12.31 7.11 -6.01
C ILE A 112 -12.10 6.92 -4.51
N CYS A 113 -10.85 6.69 -4.06
CA CYS A 113 -10.53 6.59 -2.64
C CYS A 113 -10.85 7.89 -1.87
N VAL A 114 -10.51 9.06 -2.41
CA VAL A 114 -10.84 10.36 -1.81
C VAL A 114 -12.35 10.51 -1.66
N LEU A 115 -13.12 10.24 -2.72
CA LEU A 115 -14.58 10.35 -2.69
C LEU A 115 -15.21 9.34 -1.72
N ALA A 116 -14.73 8.10 -1.73
CA ALA A 116 -15.22 7.06 -0.84
C ALA A 116 -14.88 7.33 0.63
N SER A 117 -13.67 7.82 0.93
CA SER A 117 -13.28 8.20 2.29
C SER A 117 -14.09 9.40 2.80
N ALA A 118 -14.37 10.38 1.93
CA ALA A 118 -15.26 11.49 2.25
C ALA A 118 -16.70 11.00 2.53
N LEU A 119 -17.19 10.01 1.79
CA LEU A 119 -18.52 9.40 2.03
C LEU A 119 -18.57 8.67 3.39
N VAL A 120 -17.48 8.10 3.87
CA VAL A 120 -17.40 7.47 5.19
C VAL A 120 -17.42 8.51 6.30
N CYS A 121 -16.97 9.74 6.06
CA CYS A 121 -17.00 10.81 7.07
C CYS A 121 -18.42 11.12 7.52
N CYS A 122 -18.58 11.38 8.81
CA CYS A 122 -19.86 11.70 9.43
C CYS A 122 -20.07 13.22 9.40
N GLU A 123 -20.89 13.71 8.47
CA GLU A 123 -21.22 15.14 8.38
C GLU A 123 -22.26 15.55 9.44
N ALA A 124 -23.23 14.67 9.73
CA ALA A 124 -24.30 14.93 10.70
C ALA A 124 -24.40 13.76 11.70
N PRO A 125 -23.93 13.93 12.96
CA PRO A 125 -23.87 12.86 13.95
C PRO A 125 -25.21 12.21 14.29
N TYR A 126 -26.32 12.93 14.09
CA TYR A 126 -27.66 12.45 14.41
C TYR A 126 -28.31 11.63 13.30
N ASP A 127 -27.81 11.76 12.04
CA ASP A 127 -28.39 11.12 10.85
C ASP A 127 -27.41 10.13 10.17
N TYR A 128 -26.31 9.80 10.83
CA TYR A 128 -25.30 8.90 10.26
C TYR A 128 -25.83 7.47 10.12
N SER A 129 -26.06 7.05 8.88
CA SER A 129 -26.69 5.76 8.61
C SER A 129 -25.65 4.63 8.46
N SER A 130 -26.03 3.42 8.90
CA SER A 130 -25.22 2.22 8.69
C SER A 130 -25.01 1.93 7.20
N THR A 131 -26.00 2.23 6.34
CA THR A 131 -25.89 2.07 4.89
C THR A 131 -24.81 2.98 4.29
N GLN A 132 -24.71 4.22 4.73
CA GLN A 132 -23.67 5.17 4.28
C GLN A 132 -22.29 4.64 4.67
N TYR A 133 -22.12 4.23 5.93
CA TYR A 133 -20.87 3.66 6.42
C TYR A 133 -20.46 2.41 5.61
N VAL A 134 -21.37 1.45 5.48
CA VAL A 134 -21.10 0.19 4.76
C VAL A 134 -20.76 0.45 3.29
N ALA A 135 -21.56 1.28 2.60
CA ALA A 135 -21.31 1.60 1.20
C ALA A 135 -19.97 2.30 1.01
N GLY A 136 -19.68 3.31 1.84
CA GLY A 136 -18.40 4.03 1.82
C GLY A 136 -17.21 3.10 2.08
N CYS A 137 -17.29 2.26 3.11
CA CYS A 137 -16.23 1.29 3.44
C CYS A 137 -16.02 0.23 2.34
N ILE A 138 -17.07 -0.30 1.74
CA ILE A 138 -16.95 -1.29 0.63
C ILE A 138 -16.27 -0.65 -0.58
N VAL A 139 -16.70 0.54 -0.99
CA VAL A 139 -16.10 1.24 -2.14
C VAL A 139 -14.65 1.62 -1.83
N LEU A 140 -14.40 2.16 -0.64
CA LEU A 140 -13.05 2.54 -0.21
C LEU A 140 -12.12 1.33 -0.15
N PHE A 141 -12.54 0.25 0.49
CA PHE A 141 -11.74 -0.97 0.62
C PHE A 141 -11.46 -1.62 -0.74
N GLY A 142 -12.46 -1.66 -1.64
CA GLY A 142 -12.29 -2.14 -3.01
C GLY A 142 -11.29 -1.29 -3.80
N ALA A 143 -11.41 0.03 -3.74
CA ALA A 143 -10.50 0.94 -4.43
C ALA A 143 -9.05 0.86 -3.89
N LEU A 144 -8.87 0.77 -2.56
CA LEU A 144 -7.55 0.59 -1.93
C LEU A 144 -6.88 -0.72 -2.38
N ASN A 145 -7.65 -1.82 -2.51
CA ASN A 145 -7.11 -3.09 -3.01
C ASN A 145 -6.76 -3.01 -4.51
N ALA A 146 -7.56 -2.30 -5.32
CA ALA A 146 -7.27 -2.09 -6.73
C ALA A 146 -6.00 -1.22 -6.94
N ILE A 147 -5.82 -0.16 -6.14
CA ILE A 147 -4.60 0.66 -6.11
C ILE A 147 -3.38 -0.21 -5.82
N GLU A 148 -3.45 -1.13 -4.88
CA GLU A 148 -2.34 -2.00 -4.53
C GLU A 148 -1.81 -2.78 -5.74
N GLY A 149 -2.70 -3.37 -6.53
CA GLY A 149 -2.33 -4.06 -7.77
C GLY A 149 -1.62 -3.14 -8.77
N THR A 150 -2.15 -1.91 -8.95
CA THR A 150 -1.57 -0.90 -9.84
C THR A 150 -0.19 -0.45 -9.35
N ILE A 151 -0.03 -0.23 -8.05
CA ILE A 151 1.26 0.13 -7.43
C ILE A 151 2.30 -0.95 -7.64
N MET A 152 1.94 -2.22 -7.45
CA MET A 152 2.88 -3.34 -7.65
C MET A 152 3.34 -3.44 -9.09
N CYS A 153 2.43 -3.23 -10.05
CA CYS A 153 2.76 -3.19 -11.48
C CYS A 153 3.73 -2.04 -11.77
N LEU A 154 3.40 -0.82 -11.33
CA LEU A 154 4.22 0.37 -11.55
C LEU A 154 5.59 0.25 -10.87
N LEU A 155 5.64 -0.22 -9.62
CA LEU A 155 6.89 -0.40 -8.89
C LEU A 155 7.82 -1.42 -9.57
N SER A 156 7.25 -2.51 -10.13
CA SER A 156 8.03 -3.52 -10.86
C SER A 156 8.68 -2.97 -12.13
N ARG A 157 8.11 -1.94 -12.73
CA ARG A 157 8.66 -1.27 -13.94
C ARG A 157 9.67 -0.17 -13.58
N LEU A 158 9.43 0.57 -12.49
CA LEU A 158 10.28 1.68 -12.05
C LEU A 158 11.58 1.21 -11.39
N VAL A 159 11.57 0.03 -10.76
CA VAL A 159 12.77 -0.53 -10.12
C VAL A 159 13.75 -0.98 -11.17
N SER A 160 14.99 -0.47 -11.09
CA SER A 160 16.05 -0.80 -12.04
C SER A 160 16.34 -2.30 -12.08
N PRO A 161 16.78 -2.87 -13.24
CA PRO A 161 17.12 -4.29 -13.35
C PRO A 161 18.20 -4.75 -12.37
N LEU A 162 19.09 -3.85 -11.96
CA LEU A 162 20.11 -4.13 -10.94
C LEU A 162 19.49 -4.36 -9.56
N LEU A 163 18.51 -3.54 -9.19
CA LEU A 163 17.78 -3.68 -7.94
C LEU A 163 16.83 -4.89 -7.98
N ALA A 164 16.22 -5.17 -9.14
CA ALA A 164 15.31 -6.31 -9.30
C ALA A 164 15.97 -7.66 -8.99
N ASN A 165 17.27 -7.78 -9.24
CA ASN A 165 18.07 -8.98 -8.97
C ASN A 165 18.75 -8.96 -7.58
N SER A 166 18.61 -7.88 -6.82
CA SER A 166 19.21 -7.74 -5.49
C SER A 166 18.25 -8.19 -4.39
N THR A 167 18.77 -8.25 -3.16
CA THR A 167 17.97 -8.52 -1.95
C THR A 167 16.88 -7.45 -1.74
N PHE A 168 17.13 -6.21 -2.17
CA PHE A 168 16.18 -5.09 -2.12
C PHE A 168 15.34 -4.97 -3.40
N ASN A 169 14.65 -6.04 -3.75
CA ASN A 169 13.73 -6.02 -4.89
C ASN A 169 12.44 -5.25 -4.58
N SER A 170 11.63 -4.99 -5.64
CA SER A 170 10.36 -4.28 -5.52
C SER A 170 9.40 -4.89 -4.48
N GLY A 171 9.42 -6.22 -4.36
CA GLY A 171 8.57 -6.94 -3.40
C GLY A 171 8.96 -6.67 -1.95
N LEU A 172 10.27 -6.65 -1.63
CA LEU A 172 10.73 -6.33 -0.28
C LEU A 172 10.42 -4.88 0.08
N LEU A 173 10.73 -3.93 -0.81
CA LEU A 173 10.44 -2.50 -0.59
C LEU A 173 8.94 -2.26 -0.32
N ALA A 174 8.08 -2.90 -1.11
CA ALA A 174 6.64 -2.83 -0.90
C ALA A 174 6.23 -3.48 0.43
N THR A 175 6.81 -4.63 0.81
CA THR A 175 6.52 -5.30 2.08
C THR A 175 6.88 -4.41 3.27
N GLU A 176 8.04 -3.78 3.26
CA GLU A 176 8.48 -2.87 4.32
C GLU A 176 7.58 -1.64 4.41
N ALA A 177 7.31 -0.97 3.29
CA ALA A 177 6.40 0.17 3.26
C ALA A 177 4.99 -0.22 3.74
N GLY A 178 4.50 -1.38 3.33
CA GLY A 178 3.21 -1.91 3.74
C GLY A 178 3.14 -2.25 5.22
N THR A 179 4.19 -2.85 5.78
CA THR A 179 4.29 -3.17 7.21
C THR A 179 4.30 -1.89 8.05
N LEU A 180 5.10 -0.89 7.65
CA LEU A 180 5.09 0.42 8.29
C LEU A 180 3.70 1.06 8.24
N GLY A 181 3.01 1.02 7.09
CA GLY A 181 1.66 1.56 6.95
C GLY A 181 0.67 0.92 7.93
N ARG A 182 0.71 -0.40 8.11
CA ARG A 182 -0.13 -1.12 9.08
C ARG A 182 0.17 -0.69 10.51
N VAL A 183 1.45 -0.67 10.90
CA VAL A 183 1.85 -0.25 12.26
C VAL A 183 1.39 1.17 12.56
N PHE A 184 1.53 2.10 11.60
CA PHE A 184 1.02 3.46 11.77
C PHE A 184 -0.51 3.51 11.84
N GLY A 185 -1.21 2.73 11.03
CA GLY A 185 -2.67 2.62 11.05
C GLY A 185 -3.19 2.13 12.40
N ASP A 186 -2.64 1.05 12.93
CA ASP A 186 -3.00 0.49 14.23
C ASP A 186 -2.66 1.44 15.39
N ALA A 187 -1.47 2.04 15.38
CA ALA A 187 -1.08 3.00 16.41
C ALA A 187 -1.99 4.23 16.41
N TYR A 188 -2.34 4.72 15.21
CA TYR A 188 -3.25 5.85 15.06
C TYR A 188 -4.66 5.51 15.55
N LEU A 189 -5.18 4.32 15.20
CA LEU A 189 -6.47 3.83 15.68
C LEU A 189 -6.48 3.70 17.21
N ALA A 190 -5.44 3.13 17.80
CA ALA A 190 -5.33 2.97 19.25
C ALA A 190 -5.36 4.33 19.96
N TRP A 191 -4.62 5.31 19.45
CA TRP A 191 -4.61 6.67 19.99
C TRP A 191 -5.97 7.37 19.81
N ALA A 192 -6.59 7.29 18.64
CA ALA A 192 -7.88 7.89 18.35
C ALA A 192 -9.00 7.27 19.19
N GLY A 193 -9.02 5.93 19.29
CA GLY A 193 -10.00 5.18 20.09
C GLY A 193 -9.91 5.46 21.59
N TYR A 194 -8.72 5.77 22.10
CA TYR A 194 -8.57 6.24 23.49
C TYR A 194 -9.14 7.65 23.70
N SER A 195 -9.09 8.49 22.67
CA SER A 195 -9.41 9.92 22.80
C SER A 195 -10.87 10.25 22.48
N ARG A 196 -11.55 9.45 21.65
CA ARG A 196 -12.88 9.75 21.10
C ARG A 196 -13.74 8.51 20.92
N GLU A 197 -15.05 8.72 20.87
CA GLU A 197 -16.04 7.66 20.67
C GLU A 197 -17.07 8.04 19.59
N GLY A 198 -17.74 7.04 19.06
CA GLY A 198 -18.85 7.19 18.12
C GLY A 198 -18.51 7.97 16.85
N ALA A 199 -19.38 8.90 16.47
CA ALA A 199 -19.23 9.71 15.25
C ALA A 199 -17.95 10.56 15.24
N GLN A 200 -17.49 11.02 16.42
CA GLN A 200 -16.24 11.77 16.51
C GLN A 200 -15.03 10.91 16.18
N LEU A 201 -15.06 9.62 16.56
CA LEU A 201 -14.01 8.69 16.21
C LEU A 201 -13.96 8.43 14.70
N VAL A 202 -15.12 8.28 14.02
CA VAL A 202 -15.16 8.18 12.55
C VAL A 202 -14.44 9.35 11.89
N ASN A 203 -14.84 10.57 12.27
CA ASN A 203 -14.24 11.76 11.68
C ASN A 203 -12.76 11.90 12.01
N MET A 204 -12.36 11.54 13.23
CA MET A 204 -10.95 11.58 13.62
C MET A 204 -10.10 10.60 12.81
N LEU A 205 -10.64 9.45 12.40
CA LEU A 205 -9.93 8.46 11.59
C LEU A 205 -9.93 8.84 10.11
N PHE A 206 -11.10 9.13 9.54
CA PHE A 206 -11.26 9.23 8.10
C PHE A 206 -11.01 10.64 7.54
N VAL A 207 -11.20 11.73 8.29
CA VAL A 207 -10.89 13.08 7.78
C VAL A 207 -9.39 13.28 7.54
N PRO A 208 -8.48 12.99 8.50
CA PRO A 208 -7.05 13.06 8.23
C PRO A 208 -6.60 12.10 7.14
N PHE A 209 -7.18 10.89 7.09
CA PHE A 209 -6.90 9.95 6.01
C PHE A 209 -7.30 10.52 4.64
N THR A 210 -8.48 11.14 4.52
CA THR A 210 -8.91 11.83 3.30
C THR A 210 -7.94 12.94 2.90
N CYS A 211 -7.46 13.72 3.86
CA CYS A 211 -6.45 14.76 3.62
C CYS A 211 -5.12 14.15 3.12
N CYS A 212 -4.68 13.02 3.70
CA CYS A 212 -3.50 12.30 3.22
C CYS A 212 -3.69 11.78 1.79
N MET A 213 -4.88 11.24 1.47
CA MET A 213 -5.18 10.77 0.10
C MET A 213 -5.26 11.92 -0.90
N LEU A 214 -5.74 13.10 -0.52
CA LEU A 214 -5.67 14.31 -1.34
C LEU A 214 -4.22 14.76 -1.59
N ALA A 215 -3.38 14.75 -0.56
CA ALA A 215 -1.97 15.04 -0.70
C ALA A 215 -1.27 14.03 -1.62
N THR A 216 -1.62 12.74 -1.48
CA THR A 216 -1.13 11.67 -2.34
C THR A 216 -1.55 11.88 -3.80
N LEU A 217 -2.81 12.23 -4.04
CA LEU A 217 -3.32 12.56 -5.37
C LEU A 217 -2.56 13.74 -5.99
N TYR A 218 -2.30 14.78 -5.19
CA TYR A 218 -1.48 15.92 -5.63
C TYR A 218 -0.05 15.50 -5.97
N CYS A 219 0.58 14.62 -5.18
CA CYS A 219 1.90 14.07 -5.48
C CYS A 219 1.89 13.27 -6.79
N VAL A 220 0.93 12.35 -6.96
CA VAL A 220 0.79 11.55 -8.19
C VAL A 220 0.62 12.48 -9.41
N TYR A 221 -0.22 13.51 -9.30
CA TYR A 221 -0.42 14.49 -10.38
C TYR A 221 0.86 15.30 -10.68
N SER A 222 1.59 15.74 -9.66
CA SER A 222 2.82 16.52 -9.80
C SER A 222 3.96 15.73 -10.45
N PHE A 223 3.97 14.43 -10.28
CA PHE A 223 4.98 13.52 -10.84
C PHE A 223 4.45 12.68 -12.00
N TYR A 224 3.25 13.02 -12.52
CA TYR A 224 2.54 12.21 -13.52
C TYR A 224 3.41 11.88 -14.76
N ASP A 225 4.11 12.88 -15.31
CA ASP A 225 4.96 12.69 -16.49
C ASP A 225 6.23 11.87 -16.20
N ARG A 226 6.67 11.86 -14.95
CA ARG A 226 7.85 11.08 -14.53
C ARG A 226 7.51 9.63 -14.18
N LEU A 227 6.23 9.33 -13.92
CA LEU A 227 5.72 7.98 -13.68
C LEU A 227 5.47 7.21 -15.00
N GLU A 228 5.83 7.77 -16.14
CA GLU A 228 5.83 7.06 -17.41
C GLU A 228 7.04 6.13 -17.48
N ALA A 229 6.78 4.83 -17.27
CA ALA A 229 7.78 3.77 -17.29
C ALA A 229 7.75 3.01 -18.63
#